data_6a71d08aa0011a675192bb08c0b51a83
#
_entry.id   6a71d08aa0011a675192bb08c0b51a83
#
_cell.length_a   1.000
_cell.length_b   1.000
_cell.length_c   1.000
_cell.angle_alpha   90.00
_cell.angle_beta   90.00
_cell.angle_gamma   90.00
#
_symmetry.space_group_name_H-M   'P 1'
#
loop_
_entity.id
_entity.type
_entity.pdbx_description
1 polymer ?
#
loop_
_entity_poly.entity_id
_entity_poly.type
_entity_poly.pdbx_seq_one_letter_code
_entity_poly.pdbx_strand_id
1 'polypeptide(L)'
;QVDPHMGSKEDVRALVEKAHSLGIRVLLDGVFNHISSRHFLFQDVLRNGMASKYYSCFYQLPAKPKLPAPGELPEYTCFSYVASMPKTNTADPYLRKYFCDVGVYWIREFDIDGWRLDVANELDDGFLRAFRTAVKAAKPDAIIVGEVWENAAHYLNGDMMDSAMNYDFRRYCRRFFAEETVDAETFDTNV
;
A
#
# COMPACT_ATOMS: atom_id res chain seq x y z
N GLN A 1 4.75 -4.00 14.00
CA GLN A 1 5.95 -4.55 14.66
C GLN A 1 7.01 -4.83 13.63
N VAL A 2 8.28 -4.65 14.00
CA VAL A 2 9.42 -5.15 13.20
C VAL A 2 9.42 -6.68 13.31
N ASP A 3 9.65 -7.37 12.19
CA ASP A 3 9.78 -8.82 12.19
C ASP A 3 11.11 -9.20 12.88
N PRO A 4 11.09 -10.05 13.92
CA PRO A 4 12.31 -10.44 14.62
C PRO A 4 13.39 -11.07 13.76
N HIS A 5 13.01 -11.67 12.61
CA HIS A 5 13.98 -12.21 11.64
C HIS A 5 14.70 -11.11 10.84
N MET A 6 14.13 -9.90 10.78
CA MET A 6 14.71 -8.75 10.07
C MET A 6 15.48 -7.83 11.01
N GLY A 7 15.30 -7.94 12.31
CA GLY A 7 15.94 -7.10 13.31
C GLY A 7 15.00 -6.58 14.39
N SER A 8 15.47 -5.60 15.13
CA SER A 8 14.78 -4.94 16.23
C SER A 8 14.27 -3.55 15.81
N LYS A 9 13.54 -2.87 16.69
CA LYS A 9 13.17 -1.47 16.51
C LYS A 9 14.42 -0.57 16.49
N GLU A 10 15.40 -0.89 17.29
CA GLU A 10 16.67 -0.18 17.39
C GLU A 10 17.44 -0.26 16.07
N ASP A 11 17.41 -1.40 15.39
CA ASP A 11 18.03 -1.56 14.08
C ASP A 11 17.34 -0.68 13.02
N VAL A 12 16.02 -0.58 13.06
CA VAL A 12 15.28 0.32 12.15
C VAL A 12 15.63 1.78 12.41
N ARG A 13 15.71 2.22 13.70
CA ARG A 13 16.14 3.57 14.03
C ARG A 13 17.55 3.85 13.51
N ALA A 14 18.49 2.95 13.78
CA ALA A 14 19.86 3.07 13.31
C ALA A 14 19.96 3.15 11.77
N LEU A 15 19.13 2.38 11.06
CA LEU A 15 19.04 2.45 9.61
C LEU A 15 18.59 3.84 9.14
N VAL A 16 17.49 4.36 9.71
CA VAL A 16 16.93 5.66 9.33
C VAL A 16 17.91 6.80 9.66
N GLU A 17 18.49 6.80 10.86
CA GLU A 17 19.50 7.78 11.29
C GLU A 17 20.72 7.75 10.36
N LYS A 18 21.19 6.54 9.97
CA LYS A 18 22.29 6.40 9.04
C LYS A 18 21.95 6.93 7.65
N ALA A 19 20.76 6.63 7.14
CA ALA A 19 20.28 7.18 5.86
C ALA A 19 20.26 8.71 5.89
N HIS A 20 19.66 9.29 6.93
CA HIS A 20 19.59 10.75 7.12
C HIS A 20 20.97 11.40 7.19
N SER A 21 21.93 10.77 7.88
CA SER A 21 23.33 11.26 7.94
C SER A 21 24.03 11.34 6.58
N LEU A 22 23.50 10.62 5.60
CA LEU A 22 23.98 10.59 4.21
C LEU A 22 23.08 11.40 3.25
N GLY A 23 22.11 12.15 3.77
CA GLY A 23 21.16 12.91 2.97
C GLY A 23 20.13 12.05 2.22
N ILE A 24 19.93 10.79 2.66
CA ILE A 24 18.99 9.85 2.03
C ILE A 24 17.70 9.82 2.84
N ARG A 25 16.55 10.00 2.18
CA ARG A 25 15.21 9.84 2.75
C ARG A 25 14.76 8.38 2.72
N VAL A 26 14.02 7.96 3.75
CA VAL A 26 13.52 6.60 3.88
C VAL A 26 12.00 6.58 3.74
N LEU A 27 11.50 5.91 2.71
CA LEU A 27 10.08 5.61 2.54
C LEU A 27 9.86 4.12 2.81
N LEU A 28 8.79 3.81 3.55
CA LEU A 28 8.35 2.43 3.71
C LEU A 28 7.26 2.07 2.71
N ASP A 29 7.18 0.78 2.40
CA ASP A 29 6.11 0.23 1.56
C ASP A 29 4.85 -0.01 2.39
N GLY A 30 3.77 0.68 2.04
CA GLY A 30 2.46 0.61 2.67
C GLY A 30 1.54 -0.33 1.89
N VAL A 31 1.57 -1.61 2.23
CA VAL A 31 0.68 -2.62 1.63
C VAL A 31 -0.65 -2.60 2.37
N PHE A 32 -1.58 -1.75 1.93
CA PHE A 32 -2.90 -1.56 2.55
C PHE A 32 -4.05 -2.16 1.73
N ASN A 33 -3.82 -2.44 0.44
CA ASN A 33 -4.82 -3.05 -0.44
C ASN A 33 -5.17 -4.48 -0.05
N HIS A 34 -4.24 -5.19 0.54
CA HIS A 34 -4.39 -6.55 1.04
C HIS A 34 -3.49 -6.75 2.25
N ILE A 35 -3.79 -7.73 3.06
CA ILE A 35 -2.97 -8.08 4.23
C ILE A 35 -2.69 -9.58 4.23
N SER A 36 -1.75 -10.02 5.04
CA SER A 36 -1.51 -11.45 5.22
C SER A 36 -2.75 -12.15 5.79
N SER A 37 -3.09 -13.33 5.26
CA SER A 37 -4.12 -14.18 5.86
C SER A 37 -3.82 -14.56 7.32
N ARG A 38 -2.57 -14.40 7.78
CA ARG A 38 -2.15 -14.58 9.18
C ARG A 38 -2.40 -13.34 10.05
N HIS A 39 -2.79 -12.20 9.46
CA HIS A 39 -3.07 -10.99 10.21
C HIS A 39 -4.27 -11.20 11.15
N PHE A 40 -4.20 -10.65 12.37
CA PHE A 40 -5.20 -10.90 13.42
C PHE A 40 -6.64 -10.55 12.99
N LEU A 41 -6.83 -9.53 12.16
CA LEU A 41 -8.14 -9.15 11.62
C LEU A 41 -8.76 -10.30 10.81
N PHE A 42 -7.99 -10.86 9.87
CA PHE A 42 -8.49 -11.95 9.02
C PHE A 42 -8.60 -13.26 9.78
N GLN A 43 -7.70 -13.52 10.72
CA GLN A 43 -7.76 -14.68 11.59
C GLN A 43 -9.02 -14.67 12.48
N ASP A 44 -9.47 -13.50 12.93
CA ASP A 44 -10.73 -13.37 13.66
C ASP A 44 -11.94 -13.66 12.74
N VAL A 45 -11.92 -13.16 11.52
CA VAL A 45 -12.95 -13.43 10.50
C VAL A 45 -13.01 -14.91 10.14
N LEU A 46 -11.88 -15.61 9.99
CA LEU A 46 -11.87 -17.05 9.73
C LEU A 46 -12.50 -17.85 10.88
N ARG A 47 -12.31 -17.42 12.12
CA ARG A 47 -12.90 -18.08 13.30
C ARG A 47 -14.39 -17.78 13.45
N ASN A 48 -14.80 -16.54 13.31
CA ASN A 48 -16.11 -16.04 13.71
C ASN A 48 -17.06 -15.78 12.53
N GLY A 49 -16.57 -15.80 11.28
CA GLY A 49 -17.38 -15.50 10.10
C GLY A 49 -18.05 -14.12 10.20
N MET A 50 -19.29 -14.01 9.82
CA MET A 50 -20.10 -12.79 9.89
C MET A 50 -20.25 -12.21 11.31
N ALA A 51 -20.03 -12.99 12.36
CA ALA A 51 -20.06 -12.51 13.74
C ALA A 51 -18.77 -11.76 14.15
N SER A 52 -17.73 -11.80 13.32
CA SER A 52 -16.53 -11.02 13.54
C SER A 52 -16.81 -9.51 13.40
N LYS A 53 -16.37 -8.73 14.36
CA LYS A 53 -16.41 -7.26 14.27
C LYS A 53 -15.51 -6.69 13.16
N TYR A 54 -14.67 -7.52 12.55
CA TYR A 54 -13.78 -7.16 11.45
C TYR A 54 -14.26 -7.66 10.09
N TYR A 55 -15.48 -8.24 10.04
CA TYR A 55 -15.99 -8.81 8.80
C TYR A 55 -16.10 -7.78 7.67
N SER A 56 -16.55 -6.56 7.98
CA SER A 56 -16.66 -5.44 7.02
C SER A 56 -15.33 -4.87 6.55
N CYS A 57 -14.22 -5.22 7.23
CA CYS A 57 -12.87 -4.81 6.81
C CYS A 57 -12.37 -5.51 5.54
N PHE A 58 -13.12 -6.45 4.99
CA PHE A 58 -12.74 -7.23 3.80
C PHE A 58 -13.84 -7.23 2.75
N TYR A 59 -13.46 -7.37 1.49
CA TYR A 59 -14.39 -7.46 0.37
C TYR A 59 -14.91 -8.88 0.15
N GLN A 60 -16.21 -8.96 -0.19
CA GLN A 60 -16.88 -10.14 -0.75
C GLN A 60 -16.54 -11.46 -0.03
N LEU A 61 -16.72 -11.45 1.28
CA LEU A 61 -16.55 -12.65 2.09
C LEU A 61 -17.81 -13.52 2.07
N PRO A 62 -17.69 -14.85 1.99
CA PRO A 62 -18.79 -15.75 2.33
C PRO A 62 -19.09 -15.66 3.84
N ALA A 63 -20.29 -16.06 4.25
CA ALA A 63 -20.72 -15.97 5.65
C ALA A 63 -19.72 -16.56 6.66
N LYS A 64 -19.00 -17.59 6.25
CA LYS A 64 -17.93 -18.24 7.01
C LYS A 64 -16.75 -18.55 6.09
N PRO A 65 -15.84 -17.60 5.87
CA PRO A 65 -14.70 -17.82 4.99
C PRO A 65 -13.75 -18.88 5.57
N LYS A 66 -13.10 -19.59 4.68
CA LYS A 66 -12.05 -20.56 5.00
C LYS A 66 -10.87 -20.40 4.04
N LEU A 67 -9.70 -20.79 4.48
CA LEU A 67 -8.56 -20.90 3.58
C LEU A 67 -8.80 -22.08 2.63
N PRO A 68 -8.50 -21.92 1.31
CA PRO A 68 -8.64 -23.00 0.35
C PRO A 68 -7.61 -24.11 0.60
N ALA A 69 -7.90 -25.31 0.16
CA ALA A 69 -6.92 -26.37 0.07
C ALA A 69 -5.85 -26.06 -1.01
N PRO A 70 -4.68 -26.70 -0.96
CA PRO A 70 -3.67 -26.51 -1.99
C PRO A 70 -4.22 -26.79 -3.40
N GLY A 71 -4.09 -25.81 -4.29
CA GLY A 71 -4.59 -25.86 -5.67
C GLY A 71 -6.04 -25.39 -5.85
N GLU A 72 -6.76 -25.07 -4.80
CA GLU A 72 -8.09 -24.49 -4.88
C GLU A 72 -8.03 -22.95 -4.88
N LEU A 73 -8.99 -22.32 -5.56
CA LEU A 73 -9.18 -20.87 -5.50
C LEU A 73 -9.91 -20.46 -4.21
N PRO A 74 -9.59 -19.31 -3.63
CA PRO A 74 -10.32 -18.79 -2.47
C PRO A 74 -11.75 -18.39 -2.83
N GLU A 75 -12.68 -18.59 -1.90
CA GLU A 75 -14.09 -18.14 -2.00
C GLU A 75 -14.26 -16.66 -1.60
N TYR A 76 -13.17 -15.93 -1.34
CA TYR A 76 -13.16 -14.52 -0.95
C TYR A 76 -12.25 -13.73 -1.88
N THR A 77 -12.50 -12.43 -1.99
CA THR A 77 -11.65 -11.55 -2.80
C THR A 77 -10.25 -11.45 -2.19
N CYS A 78 -9.24 -11.66 -3.02
CA CYS A 78 -7.83 -11.56 -2.65
C CYS A 78 -7.03 -10.94 -3.80
N PHE A 79 -5.88 -10.37 -3.48
CA PHE A 79 -5.00 -9.80 -4.49
C PHE A 79 -4.43 -10.92 -5.39
N SER A 80 -4.58 -10.74 -6.70
CA SER A 80 -4.05 -11.65 -7.73
C SER A 80 -4.44 -13.12 -7.56
N TYR A 81 -5.62 -13.40 -6.99
CA TYR A 81 -6.10 -14.76 -6.66
C TYR A 81 -5.24 -15.52 -5.65
N VAL A 82 -4.35 -14.82 -4.92
CA VAL A 82 -3.48 -15.41 -3.90
C VAL A 82 -4.20 -15.45 -2.56
N ALA A 83 -4.61 -16.64 -2.11
CA ALA A 83 -5.40 -16.85 -0.90
C ALA A 83 -4.76 -16.29 0.39
N SER A 84 -3.43 -16.18 0.43
CA SER A 84 -2.72 -15.60 1.58
C SER A 84 -2.77 -14.07 1.64
N MET A 85 -3.40 -13.41 0.63
CA MET A 85 -3.49 -11.96 0.50
C MET A 85 -4.96 -11.48 0.39
N PRO A 86 -5.81 -11.68 1.44
CA PRO A 86 -7.20 -11.23 1.43
C PRO A 86 -7.29 -9.72 1.22
N LYS A 87 -8.19 -9.30 0.31
CA LYS A 87 -8.39 -7.89 -0.05
C LYS A 87 -9.10 -7.15 1.07
N THR A 88 -8.53 -6.03 1.46
CA THR A 88 -9.08 -5.15 2.49
C THR A 88 -10.13 -4.21 1.91
N ASN A 89 -11.11 -3.83 2.72
CA ASN A 89 -12.05 -2.77 2.44
C ASN A 89 -11.59 -1.47 3.12
N THR A 90 -10.76 -0.69 2.46
CA THR A 90 -10.22 0.57 3.00
C THR A 90 -11.28 1.68 3.14
N ALA A 91 -12.49 1.51 2.59
CA ALA A 91 -13.65 2.35 2.86
C ALA A 91 -14.25 2.10 4.25
N ASP A 92 -13.99 0.94 4.88
CA ASP A 92 -14.46 0.64 6.24
C ASP A 92 -13.86 1.62 7.26
N PRO A 93 -14.68 2.28 8.10
CA PRO A 93 -14.20 3.31 9.03
C PRO A 93 -13.19 2.81 10.06
N TYR A 94 -13.36 1.57 10.55
CA TYR A 94 -12.41 0.98 11.51
C TYR A 94 -11.05 0.73 10.84
N LEU A 95 -11.07 0.10 9.66
CA LEU A 95 -9.85 -0.24 8.95
C LEU A 95 -9.11 1.01 8.46
N ARG A 96 -9.84 2.00 7.96
CA ARG A 96 -9.30 3.31 7.59
C ARG A 96 -8.53 3.94 8.75
N LYS A 97 -9.19 4.03 9.92
CA LYS A 97 -8.52 4.56 11.11
C LYS A 97 -7.30 3.75 11.51
N TYR A 98 -7.41 2.41 11.51
CA TYR A 98 -6.31 1.51 11.86
C TYR A 98 -5.09 1.72 10.96
N PHE A 99 -5.28 1.80 9.65
CA PHE A 99 -4.17 2.03 8.72
C PHE A 99 -3.59 3.45 8.79
N CYS A 100 -4.42 4.47 9.04
CA CYS A 100 -3.91 5.82 9.34
C CYS A 100 -3.05 5.82 10.61
N ASP A 101 -3.49 5.15 11.68
CA ASP A 101 -2.71 5.01 12.92
C ASP A 101 -1.37 4.29 12.66
N VAL A 102 -1.36 3.25 11.82
CA VAL A 102 -0.13 2.57 11.39
C VAL A 102 0.79 3.53 10.64
N GLY A 103 0.26 4.32 9.71
CA GLY A 103 1.03 5.31 8.95
C GLY A 103 1.71 6.33 9.85
N VAL A 104 0.97 6.86 10.81
CA VAL A 104 1.49 7.83 11.78
C VAL A 104 2.49 7.20 12.75
N TYR A 105 2.24 5.97 13.20
CA TYR A 105 3.13 5.26 14.12
C TYR A 105 4.55 5.13 13.58
N TRP A 106 4.72 4.70 12.33
CA TRP A 106 6.05 4.53 11.75
C TRP A 106 6.80 5.85 11.56
N ILE A 107 6.10 6.92 11.23
CA ILE A 107 6.68 8.26 11.16
C ILE A 107 7.18 8.72 12.55
N ARG A 108 6.34 8.62 13.58
CA ARG A 108 6.67 9.10 14.92
C ARG A 108 7.71 8.26 15.64
N GLU A 109 7.65 6.95 15.45
CA GLU A 109 8.53 6.00 16.14
C GLU A 109 9.92 5.92 15.51
N PHE A 110 10.02 6.07 14.18
CA PHE A 110 11.26 5.81 13.44
C PHE A 110 11.73 6.99 12.58
N ASP A 111 10.98 8.09 12.55
CA ASP A 111 11.27 9.28 11.74
C ASP A 111 11.41 9.00 10.24
N ILE A 112 10.68 8.02 9.71
CA ILE A 112 10.66 7.78 8.26
C ILE A 112 10.13 9.00 7.51
N ASP A 113 10.50 9.14 6.23
CA ASP A 113 10.19 10.33 5.43
C ASP A 113 8.96 10.18 4.54
N GLY A 114 8.25 9.07 4.67
CA GLY A 114 7.02 8.87 3.94
C GLY A 114 6.70 7.43 3.60
N TRP A 115 5.81 7.29 2.62
CA TRP A 115 5.21 6.02 2.23
C TRP A 115 5.20 5.85 0.72
N ARG A 116 5.52 4.65 0.26
CA ARG A 116 5.11 4.17 -1.05
C ARG A 116 3.88 3.30 -0.85
N LEU A 117 2.75 3.66 -1.44
CA LEU A 117 1.49 2.91 -1.32
C LEU A 117 1.41 1.86 -2.42
N ASP A 118 1.41 0.60 -2.02
CA ASP A 118 1.27 -0.56 -2.90
C ASP A 118 -0.14 -0.64 -3.48
N VAL A 119 -0.25 -0.93 -4.78
CA VAL A 119 -1.54 -1.06 -5.50
C VAL A 119 -2.50 0.11 -5.19
N ALA A 120 -1.98 1.32 -5.22
CA ALA A 120 -2.71 2.50 -4.74
C ALA A 120 -3.97 2.82 -5.56
N ASN A 121 -4.03 2.40 -6.82
CA ASN A 121 -5.20 2.54 -7.68
C ASN A 121 -6.40 1.67 -7.27
N GLU A 122 -6.22 0.73 -6.35
CA GLU A 122 -7.29 -0.11 -5.80
C GLU A 122 -7.72 0.31 -4.37
N LEU A 123 -7.14 1.37 -3.81
CA LEU A 123 -7.49 1.90 -2.50
C LEU A 123 -8.66 2.88 -2.61
N ASP A 124 -9.49 2.94 -1.57
CA ASP A 124 -10.59 3.91 -1.49
C ASP A 124 -10.08 5.36 -1.42
N ASP A 125 -10.64 6.25 -2.22
CA ASP A 125 -10.28 7.67 -2.25
C ASP A 125 -10.39 8.36 -0.87
N GLY A 126 -11.43 8.02 -0.12
CA GLY A 126 -11.62 8.55 1.23
C GLY A 126 -10.55 8.06 2.21
N PHE A 127 -10.05 6.84 2.02
CA PHE A 127 -8.87 6.35 2.75
C PHE A 127 -7.63 7.13 2.37
N LEU A 128 -7.35 7.31 1.08
CA LEU A 128 -6.17 8.04 0.60
C LEU A 128 -6.12 9.47 1.16
N ARG A 129 -7.25 10.19 1.15
CA ARG A 129 -7.37 11.53 1.73
C ARG A 129 -7.16 11.54 3.25
N ALA A 130 -7.75 10.59 3.94
CA ALA A 130 -7.57 10.46 5.40
C ALA A 130 -6.13 10.10 5.77
N PHE A 131 -5.52 9.17 5.03
CA PHE A 131 -4.13 8.76 5.22
C PHE A 131 -3.16 9.93 5.00
N ARG A 132 -3.34 10.67 3.89
CA ARG A 132 -2.57 11.90 3.64
C ARG A 132 -2.71 12.89 4.78
N THR A 133 -3.93 13.18 5.20
CA THR A 133 -4.19 14.14 6.29
C THR A 133 -3.46 13.71 7.57
N ALA A 134 -3.54 12.44 7.95
CA ALA A 134 -2.89 11.91 9.15
C ALA A 134 -1.35 11.94 9.05
N VAL A 135 -0.80 11.53 7.91
CA VAL A 135 0.64 11.50 7.64
C VAL A 135 1.21 12.92 7.64
N LYS A 136 0.59 13.86 6.92
CA LYS A 136 1.05 15.27 6.84
C LYS A 136 0.91 16.01 8.18
N ALA A 137 -0.07 15.65 9.00
CA ALA A 137 -0.18 16.17 10.36
C ALA A 137 0.93 15.65 11.28
N ALA A 138 1.44 14.44 11.04
CA ALA A 138 2.56 13.87 11.80
C ALA A 138 3.93 14.41 11.36
N LYS A 139 4.14 14.56 10.03
CA LYS A 139 5.36 15.08 9.39
C LYS A 139 4.98 15.81 8.11
N PRO A 140 4.93 17.15 8.11
CA PRO A 140 4.40 17.95 6.99
C PRO A 140 5.13 17.73 5.66
N ASP A 141 6.43 17.44 5.70
CA ASP A 141 7.28 17.18 4.53
C ASP A 141 7.39 15.69 4.16
N ALA A 142 6.68 14.80 4.85
CA ALA A 142 6.60 13.39 4.49
C ALA A 142 6.02 13.23 3.07
N ILE A 143 6.60 12.33 2.28
CA ILE A 143 6.21 12.09 0.90
C ILE A 143 5.29 10.87 0.82
N ILE A 144 4.23 10.96 0.02
CA ILE A 144 3.34 9.84 -0.31
C ILE A 144 3.43 9.59 -1.82
N VAL A 145 4.01 8.44 -2.19
CA VAL A 145 4.13 7.98 -3.58
C VAL A 145 3.19 6.80 -3.79
N GLY A 146 2.31 6.86 -4.77
CA GLY A 146 1.42 5.74 -5.09
C GLY A 146 1.98 4.84 -6.19
N GLU A 147 1.81 3.54 -6.05
CA GLU A 147 1.91 2.63 -7.18
C GLU A 147 0.58 2.66 -7.94
N VAL A 148 0.58 3.35 -9.08
CA VAL A 148 -0.56 3.45 -9.98
C VAL A 148 -0.12 2.95 -11.35
N TRP A 149 -0.75 1.89 -11.85
CA TRP A 149 -0.33 1.23 -13.11
C TRP A 149 -0.85 1.92 -14.36
N GLU A 150 -1.78 2.86 -14.18
CA GLU A 150 -2.47 3.62 -15.22
C GLU A 150 -2.20 5.11 -15.07
N ASN A 151 -3.01 5.95 -15.72
CA ASN A 151 -2.93 7.39 -15.58
C ASN A 151 -3.21 7.80 -14.12
N ALA A 152 -2.23 8.41 -13.48
CA ALA A 152 -2.29 8.79 -12.07
C ALA A 152 -2.92 10.18 -11.81
N ALA A 153 -3.39 10.90 -12.83
CA ALA A 153 -3.87 12.28 -12.69
C ALA A 153 -4.97 12.44 -11.62
N HIS A 154 -5.87 11.45 -11.52
CA HIS A 154 -6.92 11.43 -10.49
C HIS A 154 -6.36 11.53 -9.06
N TYR A 155 -5.22 10.95 -8.80
CA TYR A 155 -4.62 10.85 -7.46
C TYR A 155 -3.69 12.01 -7.10
N LEU A 156 -3.33 12.87 -8.09
CA LEU A 156 -2.30 13.91 -7.95
C LEU A 156 -2.87 15.33 -7.84
N ASN A 157 -4.12 15.46 -7.41
CA ASN A 157 -4.78 16.76 -7.22
C ASN A 157 -4.41 17.48 -5.91
N GLY A 158 -3.42 16.96 -5.16
CA GLY A 158 -2.92 17.55 -3.92
C GLY A 158 -3.62 17.06 -2.65
N ASP A 159 -4.64 16.23 -2.76
CA ASP A 159 -5.45 15.73 -1.64
C ASP A 159 -5.23 14.25 -1.29
N MET A 160 -4.57 13.46 -2.16
CA MET A 160 -4.32 12.03 -1.96
C MET A 160 -2.84 11.68 -1.94
N MET A 161 -2.11 11.87 -3.04
CA MET A 161 -0.70 11.54 -3.15
C MET A 161 0.12 12.76 -3.57
N ASP A 162 1.42 12.74 -3.27
CA ASP A 162 2.37 13.77 -3.74
C ASP A 162 2.94 13.42 -5.10
N SER A 163 3.05 12.12 -5.40
CA SER A 163 3.58 11.58 -6.65
C SER A 163 3.07 10.17 -6.90
N ALA A 164 3.30 9.67 -8.09
CA ALA A 164 3.05 8.27 -8.45
C ALA A 164 4.26 7.68 -9.18
N MET A 165 4.39 6.35 -9.12
CA MET A 165 5.37 5.61 -9.93
C MET A 165 4.97 5.74 -11.40
N ASN A 166 5.83 6.36 -12.21
CA ASN A 166 5.52 6.67 -13.61
C ASN A 166 5.74 5.45 -14.51
N TYR A 167 4.72 4.57 -14.56
CA TYR A 167 4.74 3.37 -15.41
C TYR A 167 4.68 3.69 -16.90
N ASP A 168 4.02 4.78 -17.30
CA ASP A 168 3.96 5.20 -18.70
C ASP A 168 5.33 5.63 -19.20
N PHE A 169 6.03 6.48 -18.43
CA PHE A 169 7.41 6.86 -18.75
C PHE A 169 8.31 5.64 -18.92
N ARG A 170 8.27 4.72 -17.92
CA ARG A 170 9.02 3.45 -18.00
C ARG A 170 8.68 2.66 -19.27
N ARG A 171 7.39 2.55 -19.62
CA ARG A 171 6.92 1.81 -20.78
C ARG A 171 7.48 2.41 -22.07
N TYR A 172 7.36 3.73 -22.23
CA TYR A 172 7.85 4.40 -23.45
C TYR A 172 9.37 4.43 -23.54
N CYS A 173 10.09 4.63 -22.43
CA CYS A 173 11.54 4.51 -22.39
C CYS A 173 11.98 3.10 -22.85
N ARG A 174 11.37 2.06 -22.34
CA ARG A 174 11.70 0.69 -22.73
C ARG A 174 11.42 0.45 -24.21
N ARG A 175 10.26 0.88 -24.72
CA ARG A 175 9.86 0.72 -26.11
C ARG A 175 10.74 1.50 -27.09
N PHE A 176 11.20 2.66 -26.70
CA PHE A 176 12.04 3.52 -27.54
C PHE A 176 13.51 3.08 -27.50
N PHE A 177 14.11 2.94 -26.31
CA PHE A 177 15.55 2.72 -26.16
C PHE A 177 15.97 1.24 -26.22
N ALA A 178 15.11 0.30 -25.86
CA ALA A 178 15.47 -1.12 -25.72
C ALA A 178 14.77 -2.04 -26.74
N GLU A 179 13.50 -1.76 -27.06
CA GLU A 179 12.70 -2.59 -27.96
C GLU A 179 12.63 -2.02 -29.39
N GLU A 180 12.95 -0.73 -29.56
CA GLU A 180 12.89 0.00 -30.83
C GLU A 180 11.53 -0.13 -31.54
N THR A 181 10.43 -0.16 -30.73
CA THR A 181 9.05 -0.39 -31.23
C THR A 181 8.23 0.88 -31.36
N VAL A 182 8.79 2.04 -31.00
CA VAL A 182 8.19 3.37 -31.19
C VAL A 182 9.26 4.33 -31.74
N ASP A 183 8.79 5.31 -32.53
CA ASP A 183 9.65 6.36 -33.06
C ASP A 183 9.80 7.54 -32.06
N ALA A 184 10.66 8.48 -32.42
CA ALA A 184 10.96 9.65 -31.57
C ALA A 184 9.72 10.55 -31.36
N GLU A 185 8.86 10.70 -32.36
CA GLU A 185 7.65 11.52 -32.26
C GLU A 185 6.64 10.88 -31.28
N THR A 186 6.44 9.56 -31.38
CA THR A 186 5.61 8.81 -30.44
C THR A 186 6.18 8.86 -29.02
N PHE A 187 7.50 8.78 -28.87
CA PHE A 187 8.15 8.91 -27.57
C PHE A 187 7.92 10.30 -26.96
N ASP A 188 8.24 11.37 -27.70
CA ASP A 188 8.13 12.74 -27.24
C ASP A 188 6.69 13.13 -26.85
N THR A 189 5.71 12.63 -27.61
CA THR A 189 4.29 12.91 -27.35
C THR A 189 3.76 12.26 -26.06
N ASN A 190 4.35 11.14 -25.60
CA ASN A 190 3.83 10.31 -24.51
C ASN A 190 4.70 10.36 -23.23
N VAL A 191 5.76 11.14 -23.20
CA VAL A 191 6.68 11.32 -22.08
C VAL A 191 6.68 12.74 -21.56
#